data_28caf18039225e1950ed611476f367c0
#
_entry.id   28caf18039225e1950ed611476f367c0
#
_cell.length_a   1.000
_cell.length_b   1.000
_cell.length_c   1.000
_cell.angle_alpha   90.00
_cell.angle_beta   90.00
_cell.angle_gamma   90.00
#
_symmetry.space_group_name_H-M   'P 1'
#
loop_
_entity.id
_entity.type
_entity.pdbx_description
1 polymer ?
#
loop_
_entity_poly.entity_id
_entity_poly.type
_entity_poly.pdbx_seq_one_letter_code
_entity_poly.pdbx_strand_id
1 'polypeptide(L)'
;MKGKDVEPMHSAIGSRKDFSNLDEDQLLAEYKACLEGILDHAQVMKLDLHTQHCNTSRLQHSVNVSYYSFLICRMFGWDYRSAARAGLLHDLYFYDWRVTKYLRSGHASWHPRVALDNAKKITELNKVEIDAIEKHMWPCTPVPPRYIESYVITFVDKACAVCEFAERKYVQIAESLMQKFRRSYAS
;
A
#
# COMPACT_ATOMS: atom_id res chain seq x y z
N MET A 1 -8.02 21.22 -29.86
CA MET A 1 -8.46 20.44 -28.71
C MET A 1 -7.21 20.01 -27.98
N LYS A 2 -6.93 20.64 -26.80
CA LYS A 2 -5.75 20.28 -25.98
C LYS A 2 -6.08 18.97 -25.27
N GLY A 3 -5.18 17.97 -25.40
CA GLY A 3 -5.28 16.72 -24.68
C GLY A 3 -5.29 17.00 -23.17
N LYS A 4 -6.21 16.36 -22.45
CA LYS A 4 -6.18 16.35 -20.98
C LYS A 4 -4.93 15.55 -20.59
N ASP A 5 -4.02 16.24 -19.93
CA ASP A 5 -2.90 15.58 -19.26
C ASP A 5 -3.51 14.57 -18.26
N VAL A 6 -3.26 13.29 -18.54
CA VAL A 6 -3.59 12.22 -17.59
C VAL A 6 -2.66 12.42 -16.42
N GLU A 7 -3.21 12.73 -15.24
CA GLU A 7 -2.42 12.80 -14.02
C GLU A 7 -1.62 11.49 -13.86
N PRO A 8 -0.34 11.59 -13.47
CA PRO A 8 0.47 10.39 -13.31
C PRO A 8 -0.16 9.48 -12.25
N MET A 9 -0.36 8.22 -12.62
CA MET A 9 -0.75 7.15 -11.73
C MET A 9 0.07 7.22 -10.43
N HIS A 10 -0.58 7.11 -9.27
CA HIS A 10 0.08 7.14 -7.96
C HIS A 10 1.35 6.30 -7.97
N SER A 11 2.50 6.94 -7.86
CA SER A 11 3.80 6.25 -7.85
C SER A 11 4.16 5.85 -6.41
N ALA A 12 4.76 4.68 -6.24
CA ALA A 12 5.26 4.24 -4.93
C ALA A 12 6.35 5.19 -4.40
N ILE A 13 6.35 5.43 -3.09
CA ILE A 13 7.37 6.25 -2.41
C ILE A 13 8.74 5.60 -2.64
N GLY A 14 9.72 6.37 -3.14
CA GLY A 14 11.08 5.88 -3.40
C GLY A 14 11.30 5.20 -4.74
N SER A 15 10.29 5.08 -5.61
CA SER A 15 10.42 4.53 -6.97
C SER A 15 11.36 5.34 -7.89
N ARG A 16 11.88 6.48 -7.42
CA ARG A 16 12.79 7.37 -8.14
C ARG A 16 14.28 7.12 -7.88
N LYS A 17 14.65 6.11 -7.12
CA LYS A 17 16.06 5.78 -6.85
C LYS A 17 16.54 4.63 -7.72
N ASP A 18 17.50 4.99 -8.51
CA ASP A 18 18.37 4.25 -9.41
C ASP A 18 18.73 2.83 -8.91
N PHE A 19 18.05 1.85 -9.46
CA PHE A 19 18.56 0.48 -9.48
C PHE A 19 19.31 0.32 -10.80
N SER A 20 20.56 0.73 -10.82
CA SER A 20 21.39 1.09 -11.95
C SER A 20 21.62 0.07 -13.08
N ASN A 21 20.76 -0.94 -13.26
CA ASN A 21 20.79 -1.88 -14.40
C ASN A 21 19.44 -2.52 -14.73
N LEU A 22 18.32 -2.03 -14.21
CA LEU A 22 16.99 -2.49 -14.61
C LEU A 22 16.37 -1.44 -15.52
N ASP A 23 15.89 -1.87 -16.67
CA ASP A 23 15.02 -1.06 -17.52
C ASP A 23 13.73 -0.76 -16.71
N GLU A 24 13.63 0.47 -16.19
CA GLU A 24 12.50 0.90 -15.36
C GLU A 24 11.16 0.74 -16.09
N ASP A 25 11.14 0.96 -17.39
CA ASP A 25 9.94 0.83 -18.22
C ASP A 25 9.50 -0.64 -18.29
N GLN A 26 10.45 -1.54 -18.46
CA GLN A 26 10.19 -2.98 -18.48
C GLN A 26 9.69 -3.47 -17.11
N LEU A 27 10.32 -3.02 -16.02
CA LEU A 27 9.92 -3.35 -14.66
C LEU A 27 8.51 -2.87 -14.34
N LEU A 28 8.19 -1.64 -14.75
CA LEU A 28 6.87 -1.06 -14.55
C LEU A 28 5.81 -1.78 -15.40
N ALA A 29 6.15 -2.18 -16.63
CA ALA A 29 5.26 -2.97 -17.48
C ALA A 29 4.97 -4.34 -16.88
N GLU A 30 5.98 -5.02 -16.35
CA GLU A 30 5.83 -6.32 -15.66
C GLU A 30 4.96 -6.19 -14.40
N TYR A 31 5.18 -5.16 -13.59
CA TYR A 31 4.35 -4.88 -12.43
C TYR A 31 2.89 -4.62 -12.82
N LYS A 32 2.63 -3.76 -13.81
CA LYS A 32 1.28 -3.50 -14.32
C LYS A 32 0.59 -4.76 -14.83
N ALA A 33 1.32 -5.62 -15.52
CA ALA A 33 0.77 -6.91 -15.99
C ALA A 33 0.36 -7.84 -14.84
N CYS A 34 1.01 -7.75 -13.66
CA CYS A 34 0.57 -8.49 -12.48
C CYS A 34 -0.80 -8.01 -11.96
N LEU A 35 -1.13 -6.75 -12.17
CA LEU A 35 -2.33 -6.08 -11.63
C LEU A 35 -3.44 -5.88 -12.65
N GLU A 36 -3.31 -6.45 -13.84
CA GLU A 36 -4.31 -6.34 -14.92
C GLU A 36 -5.70 -6.74 -14.42
N GLY A 37 -6.70 -5.88 -14.70
CA GLY A 37 -8.09 -6.07 -14.27
C GLY A 37 -8.35 -5.83 -12.77
N ILE A 38 -7.34 -5.49 -11.97
CA ILE A 38 -7.49 -5.23 -10.53
C ILE A 38 -7.24 -3.76 -10.22
N LEU A 39 -6.16 -3.18 -10.74
CA LEU A 39 -5.73 -1.82 -10.39
C LEU A 39 -6.81 -0.78 -10.72
N ASP A 40 -7.44 -0.90 -11.89
CA ASP A 40 -8.48 0.03 -12.37
C ASP A 40 -9.89 -0.36 -11.90
N HIS A 41 -10.02 -1.39 -11.09
CA HIS A 41 -11.32 -1.82 -10.60
C HIS A 41 -11.93 -0.75 -9.70
N ALA A 42 -13.22 -0.41 -9.93
CA ALA A 42 -13.89 0.69 -9.24
C ALA A 42 -13.83 0.61 -7.69
N GLN A 43 -13.84 -0.59 -7.11
CA GLN A 43 -13.69 -0.74 -5.65
C GLN A 43 -12.27 -0.50 -5.17
N VAL A 44 -11.25 -0.86 -5.96
CA VAL A 44 -9.85 -0.56 -5.63
C VAL A 44 -9.63 0.96 -5.69
N MET A 45 -10.10 1.61 -6.75
CA MET A 45 -10.00 3.07 -6.89
C MET A 45 -10.73 3.85 -5.77
N LYS A 46 -11.80 3.31 -5.19
CA LYS A 46 -12.47 3.92 -4.02
C LYS A 46 -11.59 4.01 -2.78
N LEU A 47 -10.52 3.24 -2.67
CA LEU A 47 -9.57 3.35 -1.56
C LEU A 47 -8.91 4.73 -1.48
N ASP A 48 -8.87 5.47 -2.58
CA ASP A 48 -8.33 6.84 -2.61
C ASP A 48 -9.17 7.84 -1.77
N LEU A 49 -10.44 7.55 -1.58
CA LEU A 49 -11.34 8.34 -0.74
C LEU A 49 -11.12 8.12 0.77
N HIS A 50 -10.29 7.17 1.15
CA HIS A 50 -10.07 6.79 2.54
C HIS A 50 -8.62 7.09 2.96
N THR A 51 -8.44 7.90 4.00
CA THR A 51 -7.11 8.15 4.58
C THR A 51 -6.63 6.91 5.34
N GLN A 52 -5.43 6.45 5.04
CA GLN A 52 -4.78 5.33 5.74
C GLN A 52 -3.93 5.87 6.90
N HIS A 53 -2.81 6.48 6.58
CA HIS A 53 -1.90 7.10 7.54
C HIS A 53 -1.67 8.55 7.18
N CYS A 54 -1.88 9.45 8.12
CA CYS A 54 -1.58 10.87 7.98
C CYS A 54 -2.27 11.53 6.77
N ASN A 55 -1.54 11.79 5.69
CA ASN A 55 -2.03 12.37 4.44
C ASN A 55 -2.02 11.36 3.28
N THR A 56 -1.64 10.12 3.53
CA THR A 56 -1.59 9.06 2.52
C THR A 56 -2.96 8.42 2.40
N SER A 57 -3.49 8.33 1.19
CA SER A 57 -4.73 7.58 0.93
C SER A 57 -4.47 6.09 1.07
N ARG A 58 -5.53 5.31 1.34
CA ARG A 58 -5.42 3.85 1.41
C ARG A 58 -5.01 3.25 0.07
N LEU A 59 -5.40 3.87 -1.05
CA LEU A 59 -4.94 3.45 -2.37
C LEU A 59 -3.44 3.62 -2.51
N GLN A 60 -2.90 4.80 -2.18
CA GLN A 60 -1.46 5.06 -2.27
C GLN A 60 -0.66 4.11 -1.37
N HIS A 61 -1.09 3.88 -0.14
CA HIS A 61 -0.48 2.91 0.76
C HIS A 61 -0.49 1.50 0.14
N SER A 62 -1.64 1.04 -0.36
CA SER A 62 -1.76 -0.27 -1.00
C SER A 62 -0.88 -0.42 -2.24
N VAL A 63 -0.74 0.63 -3.06
CA VAL A 63 0.18 0.66 -4.20
C VAL A 63 1.64 0.57 -3.73
N ASN A 64 2.01 1.29 -2.67
CA ASN A 64 3.35 1.21 -2.09
C ASN A 64 3.66 -0.22 -1.62
N VAL A 65 2.78 -0.81 -0.83
CA VAL A 65 2.94 -2.19 -0.32
C VAL A 65 3.02 -3.19 -1.48
N SER A 66 2.15 -3.06 -2.48
CA SER A 66 2.13 -3.89 -3.69
C SER A 66 3.46 -3.83 -4.44
N TYR A 67 3.92 -2.62 -4.76
CA TYR A 67 5.12 -2.42 -5.57
C TYR A 67 6.39 -2.89 -4.88
N TYR A 68 6.59 -2.54 -3.61
CA TYR A 68 7.78 -2.98 -2.88
C TYR A 68 7.78 -4.49 -2.62
N SER A 69 6.63 -5.09 -2.36
CA SER A 69 6.52 -6.55 -2.25
C SER A 69 6.83 -7.24 -3.57
N PHE A 70 6.35 -6.69 -4.69
CA PHE A 70 6.70 -7.14 -6.04
C PHE A 70 8.21 -7.10 -6.26
N LEU A 71 8.86 -5.95 -5.99
CA LEU A 71 10.30 -5.79 -6.18
C LEU A 71 11.11 -6.80 -5.38
N ILE A 72 10.79 -6.96 -4.10
CA ILE A 72 11.49 -7.90 -3.21
C ILE A 72 11.30 -9.33 -3.72
N CYS A 73 10.08 -9.76 -3.95
CA CYS A 73 9.82 -11.13 -4.40
C CYS A 73 10.45 -11.41 -5.77
N ARG A 74 10.41 -10.45 -6.70
CA ARG A 74 11.06 -10.57 -8.01
C ARG A 74 12.58 -10.71 -7.88
N MET A 75 13.21 -9.92 -7.02
CA MET A 75 14.66 -9.96 -6.79
C MET A 75 15.12 -11.32 -6.26
N PHE A 76 14.32 -11.97 -5.42
CA PHE A 76 14.64 -13.28 -4.85
C PHE A 76 14.06 -14.47 -5.65
N GLY A 77 13.37 -14.23 -6.77
CA GLY A 77 12.77 -15.30 -7.58
C GLY A 77 11.56 -15.98 -6.94
N TRP A 78 10.87 -15.30 -5.99
CA TRP A 78 9.64 -15.76 -5.37
C TRP A 78 8.41 -15.39 -6.22
N ASP A 79 7.20 -15.76 -5.77
CA ASP A 79 5.97 -15.44 -6.49
C ASP A 79 5.61 -13.94 -6.38
N TYR A 80 6.33 -13.14 -7.18
CA TYR A 80 6.15 -11.69 -7.21
C TYR A 80 4.77 -11.27 -7.75
N ARG A 81 4.12 -12.11 -8.57
CA ARG A 81 2.76 -11.84 -9.07
C ARG A 81 1.77 -11.89 -7.92
N SER A 82 1.78 -12.94 -7.12
CA SER A 82 0.93 -13.05 -5.92
C SER A 82 1.25 -11.96 -4.91
N ALA A 83 2.53 -11.60 -4.73
CA ALA A 83 2.94 -10.53 -3.82
C ALA A 83 2.39 -9.16 -4.28
N ALA A 84 2.47 -8.83 -5.58
CA ALA A 84 1.90 -7.60 -6.12
C ALA A 84 0.39 -7.51 -5.89
N ARG A 85 -0.34 -8.56 -6.25
CA ARG A 85 -1.80 -8.62 -6.17
C ARG A 85 -2.30 -8.57 -4.73
N ALA A 86 -1.73 -9.39 -3.86
CA ALA A 86 -2.10 -9.41 -2.45
C ALA A 86 -1.71 -8.10 -1.75
N GLY A 87 -0.56 -7.52 -2.06
CA GLY A 87 -0.14 -6.22 -1.55
C GLY A 87 -1.11 -5.09 -1.93
N LEU A 88 -1.68 -5.09 -3.14
CA LEU A 88 -2.69 -4.12 -3.54
C LEU A 88 -4.03 -4.32 -2.81
N LEU A 89 -4.37 -5.57 -2.48
CA LEU A 89 -5.68 -5.94 -1.95
C LEU A 89 -5.71 -6.12 -0.42
N HIS A 90 -4.56 -6.06 0.27
CA HIS A 90 -4.48 -6.41 1.70
C HIS A 90 -5.36 -5.54 2.59
N ASP A 91 -5.57 -4.28 2.22
CA ASP A 91 -6.34 -3.28 2.96
C ASP A 91 -7.63 -2.85 2.23
N LEU A 92 -8.24 -3.76 1.46
CA LEU A 92 -9.47 -3.48 0.69
C LEU A 92 -10.71 -3.43 1.60
N TYR A 93 -10.81 -2.39 2.44
CA TYR A 93 -11.97 -2.10 3.28
C TYR A 93 -12.35 -0.63 3.20
N PHE A 94 -13.64 -0.26 3.52
CA PHE A 94 -14.24 1.04 3.20
C PHE A 94 -14.83 1.77 4.41
N TYR A 95 -14.36 1.50 5.60
CA TYR A 95 -14.78 2.20 6.81
C TYR A 95 -13.62 2.96 7.46
N ASP A 96 -13.93 3.98 8.25
CA ASP A 96 -12.94 4.63 9.10
C ASP A 96 -12.80 3.86 10.41
N TRP A 97 -11.64 3.23 10.60
CA TRP A 97 -11.34 2.42 11.77
C TRP A 97 -11.25 3.24 13.07
N ARG A 98 -11.08 4.56 12.98
CA ARG A 98 -10.96 5.45 14.14
C ARG A 98 -12.29 5.70 14.82
N VAL A 99 -13.39 5.63 14.07
CA VAL A 99 -14.73 5.91 14.55
C VAL A 99 -15.64 4.69 14.57
N THR A 100 -15.29 3.63 13.85
CA THR A 100 -16.09 2.40 13.77
C THR A 100 -15.82 1.53 15.00
N LYS A 101 -16.86 1.20 15.75
CA LYS A 101 -16.77 0.25 16.86
C LYS A 101 -16.75 -1.18 16.32
N TYR A 102 -15.70 -1.93 16.65
CA TYR A 102 -15.57 -3.33 16.25
C TYR A 102 -16.05 -4.26 17.35
N LEU A 103 -16.71 -5.34 16.93
CA LEU A 103 -17.03 -6.44 17.82
C LEU A 103 -15.73 -7.03 18.40
N ARG A 104 -15.70 -7.32 19.67
CA ARG A 104 -14.71 -7.99 20.55
C ARG A 104 -13.26 -8.23 20.06
N SER A 105 -12.99 -8.37 18.75
CA SER A 105 -11.69 -8.75 18.19
C SER A 105 -10.77 -7.56 17.81
N GLY A 106 -11.29 -6.33 17.82
CA GLY A 106 -10.55 -5.13 17.42
C GLY A 106 -10.28 -5.03 15.91
N HIS A 107 -9.80 -3.83 15.49
CA HIS A 107 -9.54 -3.53 14.07
C HIS A 107 -8.51 -4.48 13.43
N ALA A 108 -7.40 -4.75 14.14
CA ALA A 108 -6.32 -5.58 13.61
C ALA A 108 -6.76 -7.00 13.19
N SER A 109 -7.74 -7.57 13.87
CA SER A 109 -8.26 -8.90 13.55
C SER A 109 -9.43 -8.88 12.57
N TRP A 110 -10.09 -7.72 12.42
CA TRP A 110 -11.32 -7.61 11.63
C TRP A 110 -11.06 -7.18 10.18
N HIS A 111 -10.26 -6.13 9.96
CA HIS A 111 -10.08 -5.59 8.62
C HIS A 111 -9.45 -6.57 7.61
N PRO A 112 -8.51 -7.50 7.99
CA PRO A 112 -7.99 -8.45 7.03
C PRO A 112 -9.07 -9.38 6.45
N ARG A 113 -10.05 -9.77 7.28
CA ARG A 113 -11.20 -10.59 6.83
C ARG A 113 -12.11 -9.82 5.89
N VAL A 114 -12.41 -8.55 6.24
CA VAL A 114 -13.21 -7.69 5.36
C VAL A 114 -12.48 -7.44 4.04
N ALA A 115 -11.18 -7.20 4.07
CA ALA A 115 -10.37 -7.03 2.87
C ALA A 115 -10.39 -8.29 2.00
N LEU A 116 -10.22 -9.47 2.61
CA LEU A 116 -10.29 -10.75 1.90
C LEU A 116 -11.66 -10.99 1.26
N ASP A 117 -12.75 -10.74 1.98
CA ASP A 117 -14.11 -10.89 1.46
C ASP A 117 -14.41 -9.93 0.30
N ASN A 118 -13.87 -8.71 0.36
CA ASN A 118 -13.99 -7.76 -0.74
C ASN A 118 -13.10 -8.12 -1.93
N ALA A 119 -11.87 -8.59 -1.68
CA ALA A 119 -10.96 -9.02 -2.73
C ALA A 119 -11.52 -10.20 -3.55
N LYS A 120 -12.16 -11.16 -2.90
CA LYS A 120 -12.85 -12.30 -3.55
C LYS A 120 -14.00 -11.88 -4.47
N LYS A 121 -14.56 -10.70 -4.30
CA LYS A 121 -15.61 -10.15 -5.19
C LYS A 121 -15.05 -9.51 -6.44
N ILE A 122 -13.76 -9.18 -6.43
CA ILE A 122 -13.07 -8.48 -7.53
C ILE A 122 -12.37 -9.49 -8.45
N THR A 123 -11.69 -10.49 -7.86
CA THR A 123 -10.87 -11.43 -8.60
C THR A 123 -10.78 -12.77 -7.88
N GLU A 124 -10.46 -13.82 -8.63
CA GLU A 124 -10.05 -15.08 -8.04
C GLU A 124 -8.70 -14.93 -7.35
N LEU A 125 -8.59 -15.49 -6.16
CA LEU A 125 -7.39 -15.45 -5.33
C LEU A 125 -6.82 -16.85 -5.15
N ASN A 126 -5.50 -16.96 -5.29
CA ASN A 126 -4.80 -18.19 -4.97
C ASN A 126 -4.50 -18.31 -3.46
N LYS A 127 -3.91 -19.43 -3.04
CA LYS A 127 -3.62 -19.73 -1.62
C LYS A 127 -2.63 -18.76 -1.00
N VAL A 128 -1.65 -18.25 -1.77
CA VAL A 128 -0.65 -17.29 -1.30
C VAL A 128 -1.31 -15.94 -1.06
N GLU A 129 -2.13 -15.49 -2.00
CA GLU A 129 -2.86 -14.22 -1.90
C GLU A 129 -3.83 -14.21 -0.73
N ILE A 130 -4.57 -15.31 -0.53
CA ILE A 130 -5.50 -15.47 0.61
C ILE A 130 -4.74 -15.38 1.93
N ASP A 131 -3.66 -16.15 2.07
CA ASP A 131 -2.83 -16.17 3.29
C ASP A 131 -2.23 -14.79 3.59
N ALA A 132 -1.72 -14.11 2.55
CA ALA A 132 -1.13 -12.79 2.69
C ALA A 132 -2.16 -11.75 3.15
N ILE A 133 -3.32 -11.68 2.51
CA ILE A 133 -4.37 -10.73 2.88
C ILE A 133 -4.89 -11.02 4.29
N GLU A 134 -5.15 -12.29 4.64
CA GLU A 134 -5.72 -12.65 5.94
C GLU A 134 -4.76 -12.41 7.11
N LYS A 135 -3.43 -12.54 6.88
CA LYS A 135 -2.45 -12.59 7.95
C LYS A 135 -1.46 -11.43 7.99
N HIS A 136 -1.64 -10.41 7.14
CA HIS A 136 -0.70 -9.28 7.08
C HIS A 136 -0.54 -8.55 8.42
N MET A 137 -1.51 -8.66 9.33
CA MET A 137 -1.45 -8.04 10.66
C MET A 137 -0.59 -8.79 11.67
N TRP A 138 0.05 -9.90 11.30
CA TRP A 138 1.02 -10.54 12.19
C TRP A 138 2.19 -9.57 12.49
N PRO A 139 2.74 -9.51 13.73
CA PRO A 139 2.41 -10.29 14.94
C PRO A 139 1.30 -9.69 15.80
N CYS A 140 0.61 -8.63 15.38
CA CYS A 140 -0.55 -8.08 16.11
C CYS A 140 -1.70 -9.10 16.22
N THR A 141 -1.77 -10.04 15.28
CA THR A 141 -2.63 -11.22 15.35
C THR A 141 -1.79 -12.47 15.61
N PRO A 142 -2.32 -13.51 16.33
CA PRO A 142 -1.49 -14.61 16.81
C PRO A 142 -1.08 -15.62 15.72
N VAL A 143 -1.78 -15.65 14.57
CA VAL A 143 -1.54 -16.66 13.52
C VAL A 143 -0.50 -16.12 12.52
N PRO A 144 0.70 -16.74 12.42
CA PRO A 144 1.72 -16.29 11.49
C PRO A 144 1.35 -16.60 10.03
N PRO A 145 1.91 -15.84 9.07
CA PRO A 145 1.89 -16.18 7.66
C PRO A 145 2.47 -17.58 7.38
N ARG A 146 2.04 -18.18 6.28
CA ARG A 146 2.49 -19.51 5.85
C ARG A 146 3.52 -19.43 4.72
N TYR A 147 3.39 -18.43 3.83
CA TYR A 147 4.20 -18.27 2.63
C TYR A 147 5.20 -17.12 2.80
N ILE A 148 6.32 -17.22 2.10
CA ILE A 148 7.35 -16.18 2.18
C ILE A 148 6.84 -14.82 1.66
N GLU A 149 6.03 -14.83 0.63
CA GLU A 149 5.39 -13.64 0.06
C GLU A 149 4.48 -12.96 1.10
N SER A 150 3.76 -13.75 1.90
CA SER A 150 2.91 -13.24 2.97
C SER A 150 3.72 -12.56 4.06
N TYR A 151 4.92 -13.08 4.41
CA TYR A 151 5.85 -12.40 5.30
C TYR A 151 6.38 -11.11 4.69
N VAL A 152 6.75 -11.13 3.41
CA VAL A 152 7.21 -9.93 2.70
C VAL A 152 6.14 -8.83 2.79
N ILE A 153 4.89 -9.13 2.45
CA ILE A 153 3.78 -8.16 2.53
C ILE A 153 3.62 -7.65 3.97
N THR A 154 3.64 -8.54 4.96
CA THR A 154 3.54 -8.19 6.38
C THR A 154 4.60 -7.17 6.81
N PHE A 155 5.85 -7.36 6.40
CA PHE A 155 6.94 -6.46 6.76
C PHE A 155 6.93 -5.17 5.94
N VAL A 156 6.65 -5.27 4.64
CA VAL A 156 6.56 -4.11 3.74
C VAL A 156 5.42 -3.17 4.16
N ASP A 157 4.26 -3.70 4.51
CA ASP A 157 3.13 -2.93 5.07
C ASP A 157 3.57 -2.06 6.26
N LYS A 158 4.23 -2.67 7.23
CA LYS A 158 4.72 -1.95 8.42
C LYS A 158 5.83 -0.95 8.10
N ALA A 159 6.71 -1.29 7.16
CA ALA A 159 7.76 -0.38 6.71
C ALA A 159 7.16 0.83 5.99
N CYS A 160 6.19 0.63 5.09
CA CYS A 160 5.46 1.72 4.43
C CYS A 160 4.76 2.62 5.45
N ALA A 161 4.07 2.05 6.43
CA ALA A 161 3.42 2.82 7.49
C ALA A 161 4.41 3.70 8.26
N VAL A 162 5.58 3.16 8.62
CA VAL A 162 6.64 3.93 9.32
C VAL A 162 7.17 5.07 8.44
N CYS A 163 7.43 4.81 7.14
CA CYS A 163 7.89 5.84 6.21
C CYS A 163 6.85 6.95 6.02
N GLU A 164 5.58 6.62 5.88
CA GLU A 164 4.48 7.57 5.74
C GLU A 164 4.32 8.47 6.99
N PHE A 165 4.50 7.90 8.18
CA PHE A 165 4.55 8.69 9.43
C PHE A 165 5.78 9.59 9.52
N ALA A 166 6.95 9.10 9.10
CA ALA A 166 8.20 9.86 9.14
C ALA A 166 8.17 11.05 8.18
N GLU A 167 7.63 10.86 6.96
CA GLU A 167 7.47 11.91 5.97
C GLU A 167 6.59 13.05 6.49
N ARG A 168 5.45 12.73 7.08
CA ARG A 168 4.58 13.74 7.70
C ARG A 168 5.30 14.55 8.79
N LYS A 169 6.03 13.86 9.67
CA LYS A 169 6.75 14.52 10.76
C LYS A 169 7.81 15.48 10.21
N TYR A 170 8.49 15.07 9.14
CA TYR A 170 9.46 15.91 8.44
C TYR A 170 8.80 17.16 7.84
N VAL A 171 7.67 17.01 7.13
CA VAL A 171 6.91 18.13 6.56
C VAL A 171 6.46 19.10 7.64
N GLN A 172 5.88 18.62 8.75
CA GLN A 172 5.44 19.47 9.86
C GLN A 172 6.60 20.27 10.50
N ILE A 173 7.76 19.64 10.65
CA ILE A 173 8.96 20.33 11.17
C ILE A 173 9.43 21.40 10.19
N ALA A 174 9.49 21.09 8.89
CA ALA A 174 9.89 22.05 7.85
C ALA A 174 8.93 23.24 7.80
N GLU A 175 7.62 23.03 7.83
CA GLU A 175 6.61 24.09 7.89
C GLU A 175 6.75 24.97 9.13
N SER A 176 6.95 24.36 10.30
CA SER A 176 7.17 25.08 11.56
C SER A 176 8.42 25.96 11.51
N LEU A 177 9.51 25.43 10.97
CA LEU A 177 10.76 26.20 10.77
C LEU A 177 10.55 27.37 9.79
N MET A 178 9.88 27.13 8.67
CA MET A 178 9.57 28.18 7.69
C MET A 178 8.68 29.28 8.28
N GLN A 179 7.71 28.94 9.11
CA GLN A 179 6.87 29.93 9.80
C GLN A 179 7.68 30.76 10.80
N LYS A 180 8.61 30.15 11.56
CA LYS A 180 9.52 30.88 12.45
C LYS A 180 10.42 31.84 11.67
N PHE A 181 10.98 31.39 10.55
CA PHE A 181 11.78 32.24 9.65
C PHE A 181 10.97 33.44 9.16
N ARG A 182 9.77 33.22 8.60
CA ARG A 182 8.92 34.32 8.11
C ARG A 182 8.59 35.34 9.19
N ARG A 183 8.37 34.93 10.44
CA ARG A 183 8.10 35.86 11.56
C ARG A 183 9.33 36.68 11.94
N SER A 184 10.54 36.12 11.86
CA SER A 184 11.77 36.84 12.19
C SER A 184 12.20 37.87 11.14
N TYR A 185 11.68 37.80 9.91
CA TYR A 185 11.89 38.79 8.86
C TYR A 185 10.76 39.82 8.74
N ALA A 186 9.67 39.68 9.47
CA ALA A 186 8.54 40.60 9.47
C ALA A 186 8.53 41.53 10.70
N SER A 187 9.50 41.39 11.57
CA SER A 187 9.78 42.25 12.73
C SER A 187 11.01 43.13 12.49
#